data_9a3ab33c917d4a3ebbfbabfb8ed6cbea
#
_entry.id   9a3ab33c917d4a3ebbfbabfb8ed6cbea
#
_cell.length_a   1.000
_cell.length_b   1.000
_cell.length_c   1.000
_cell.angle_alpha   90.00
_cell.angle_beta   90.00
_cell.angle_gamma   90.00
#
_symmetry.space_group_name_H-M   'P 1'
#
loop_
_entity.id
_entity.type
_entity.pdbx_description
1 polymer ?
#
loop_
_entity_poly.entity_id
_entity_poly.type
_entity_poly.pdbx_seq_one_letter_code
_entity_poly.pdbx_strand_id
1 'polypeptide(L)'
;MRSTTGAVKGKSLRLALIYLLPAESCRESPIMVVDLSCPGISKIGSNTFWLKAGNPISVDSQNPRETPSLWRPLRVPTFRNLLIADAVSDVGTFMQSVGAAWLMVSLNAGPLYVALIQTASALPFFILAFPAGALGDIVDRRKLILLSEVWMAGVAIVLAGATIRGVLSPVLLLALTFALSSGDAMESPAWGAVLPELVSKDDPPAAAALSGIEFNLARAVGPALAGVVIAVTSVGTAFLANAASFLGVIFVIARWKRPHDKRTTPRETVAGATVAAIRYVRYSSTVRALIFRSGILMFFASGLLALLPSLAREVSRSPTGYGILLGCFGFGAVLGAVAMQRVRARWSAEIVVSGGTLIFGLMTIATGTVRALPLLGAVMLVGGAAWIVFISLFNVLILNHTPDWVRARVLAVSMLVFQGAVAAGSAAWGAVAARTGIHFALICAGVGTMASALSGLFLKLPDATVDITPWIHWQMPTILEQDAAAADAGPIMVTIEYKVEREQVPEFIKAIHRYSRMRRRDGAYRWGIFRDMENADLYLEVFLVDSWSEHLRQHERSTHADRAAEERVQSFARGTPVVHHLVYATTNNADTESVRS
;
A
#
# COMPACT_ATOMS: atom_id res chain seq x y z
N MET A 1 -7.57 21.61 80.58
CA MET A 1 -8.39 20.59 79.82
C MET A 1 -8.50 21.02 78.37
N ARG A 2 -7.97 20.18 77.51
CA ARG A 2 -8.27 20.00 76.04
C ARG A 2 -8.46 21.28 75.19
N SER A 3 -7.46 21.68 74.37
CA SER A 3 -7.06 21.11 73.06
C SER A 3 -8.18 21.30 72.01
N THR A 4 -7.92 22.10 70.98
CA THR A 4 -7.84 21.58 69.63
C THR A 4 -7.41 22.68 68.66
N THR A 5 -6.28 22.46 68.06
CA THR A 5 -5.72 23.11 66.87
C THR A 5 -6.53 22.71 65.63
N GLY A 6 -6.99 23.71 64.85
CA GLY A 6 -7.62 23.53 63.56
C GLY A 6 -6.65 23.92 62.43
N ALA A 7 -6.05 22.93 61.80
CA ALA A 7 -5.22 23.14 60.62
C ALA A 7 -6.04 23.37 59.38
N VAL A 8 -5.75 24.46 58.67
CA VAL A 8 -6.29 24.75 57.34
C VAL A 8 -5.59 23.89 56.31
N LYS A 9 -6.29 22.92 55.73
CA LYS A 9 -5.84 22.09 54.62
C LYS A 9 -5.96 22.86 53.30
N GLY A 10 -4.82 23.17 52.68
CA GLY A 10 -4.78 23.64 51.31
C GLY A 10 -5.23 22.52 50.34
N LYS A 11 -6.20 22.81 49.50
CA LYS A 11 -6.63 21.92 48.40
C LYS A 11 -5.68 22.09 47.23
N SER A 12 -4.87 21.07 46.97
CA SER A 12 -4.11 20.93 45.71
C SER A 12 -5.07 20.49 44.61
N LEU A 13 -5.14 21.25 43.54
CA LEU A 13 -5.84 20.90 42.31
C LEU A 13 -4.98 19.87 41.56
N ARG A 14 -5.46 18.64 41.45
CA ARG A 14 -4.83 17.60 40.59
C ARG A 14 -5.51 17.64 39.22
N LEU A 15 -4.77 18.04 38.20
CA LEU A 15 -5.16 17.85 36.81
C LEU A 15 -4.62 16.47 36.36
N ALA A 16 -5.51 15.52 36.14
CA ALA A 16 -5.17 14.24 35.54
C ALA A 16 -5.34 14.35 34.01
N LEU A 17 -4.24 14.31 33.27
CA LEU A 17 -4.27 14.13 31.81
C LEU A 17 -4.38 12.63 31.53
N ILE A 18 -5.57 12.20 31.10
CA ILE A 18 -5.83 10.83 30.67
C ILE A 18 -5.55 10.78 29.16
N TYR A 19 -4.44 10.16 28.76
CA TYR A 19 -4.24 9.70 27.38
C TYR A 19 -4.98 8.38 27.20
N LEU A 20 -6.00 8.37 26.37
CA LEU A 20 -6.72 7.17 25.94
C LEU A 20 -5.84 6.33 25.01
N LEU A 21 -5.22 5.29 25.58
CA LEU A 21 -4.76 4.11 24.84
C LEU A 21 -5.85 3.03 24.92
N PRO A 22 -6.00 2.16 23.91
CA PRO A 22 -7.05 1.14 23.91
C PRO A 22 -6.88 0.15 25.04
N ALA A 23 -8.00 -0.26 25.61
CA ALA A 23 -8.18 -0.94 26.88
C ALA A 23 -7.69 -2.41 26.96
N GLU A 24 -6.46 -2.72 26.60
CA GLU A 24 -5.90 -4.07 26.81
C GLU A 24 -4.42 -4.11 27.24
N SER A 25 -3.82 -3.01 27.69
CA SER A 25 -2.46 -3.05 28.25
C SER A 25 -2.29 -2.19 29.51
N CYS A 26 -3.18 -2.34 30.47
CA CYS A 26 -2.97 -1.83 31.82
C CYS A 26 -2.42 -2.93 32.73
N ARG A 27 -1.11 -3.18 32.62
CA ARG A 27 -0.31 -3.64 33.76
C ARG A 27 1.06 -2.97 33.67
N GLU A 28 1.31 -2.11 34.68
CA GLU A 28 2.61 -1.55 35.03
C GLU A 28 3.19 -0.48 34.08
N SER A 29 2.72 0.77 34.25
CA SER A 29 3.51 1.96 33.92
C SER A 29 3.37 3.00 35.03
N PRO A 30 4.47 3.61 35.50
CA PRO A 30 4.43 4.56 36.63
C PRO A 30 3.75 5.86 36.19
N ILE A 31 2.82 6.31 37.00
CA ILE A 31 2.17 7.61 36.89
C ILE A 31 3.22 8.69 37.20
N MET A 32 3.60 9.46 36.20
CA MET A 32 4.45 10.63 36.40
C MET A 32 3.61 11.78 36.95
N VAL A 33 3.74 12.05 38.24
CA VAL A 33 3.15 13.22 38.89
C VAL A 33 4.15 14.37 38.77
N VAL A 34 3.81 15.39 37.98
CA VAL A 34 4.59 16.64 37.92
C VAL A 34 4.05 17.58 39.00
N ASP A 35 4.85 17.81 40.03
CA ASP A 35 4.55 18.75 41.12
C ASP A 35 5.01 20.16 40.68
N LEU A 36 4.06 21.04 40.42
CA LEU A 36 4.29 22.46 40.11
C LEU A 36 4.22 23.31 41.40
N SER A 37 5.14 23.11 42.32
CA SER A 37 5.39 24.04 43.41
C SER A 37 6.58 24.93 43.09
N CYS A 38 6.38 26.07 42.47
CA CYS A 38 7.35 27.16 42.42
C CYS A 38 7.17 28.11 43.58
N PRO A 39 8.15 28.28 44.47
CA PRO A 39 8.15 29.37 45.44
C PRO A 39 8.78 30.60 44.80
N GLY A 40 8.06 31.71 44.78
CA GLY A 40 8.63 33.02 44.53
C GLY A 40 7.98 33.86 43.44
N ILE A 41 6.77 34.37 43.64
CA ILE A 41 6.30 35.60 43.00
C ILE A 41 5.71 36.48 44.06
N SER A 42 6.47 37.47 44.51
CA SER A 42 5.98 38.59 45.33
C SER A 42 5.59 39.74 44.39
N LYS A 43 4.37 40.22 44.59
CA LYS A 43 3.82 41.56 44.31
C LYS A 43 4.18 42.19 42.96
N ILE A 44 3.30 42.14 42.01
CA ILE A 44 3.14 43.15 40.96
C ILE A 44 1.69 43.67 40.98
N GLY A 45 1.57 44.99 40.89
CA GLY A 45 0.45 45.80 41.17
C GLY A 45 -0.80 45.58 40.32
N SER A 46 -1.89 46.00 40.89
CA SER A 46 -3.24 46.09 40.34
C SER A 46 -3.31 46.93 39.06
N ASN A 47 -3.46 46.25 37.92
CA ASN A 47 -4.12 46.82 36.75
C ASN A 47 -5.07 45.79 36.18
N THR A 48 -6.34 45.97 36.47
CA THR A 48 -7.48 45.17 36.00
C THR A 48 -7.67 45.38 34.50
N PHE A 49 -7.18 44.43 33.69
CA PHE A 49 -7.64 44.31 32.31
C PHE A 49 -8.89 43.43 32.27
N TRP A 50 -10.03 44.06 31.99
CA TRP A 50 -11.28 43.34 31.72
C TRP A 50 -11.22 42.75 30.32
N LEU A 51 -10.90 41.45 30.22
CA LEU A 51 -11.23 40.67 29.04
C LEU A 51 -12.74 40.44 29.03
N LYS A 52 -13.44 41.01 28.04
CA LYS A 52 -14.84 40.71 27.74
C LYS A 52 -14.99 39.19 27.67
N ALA A 53 -15.84 38.64 28.55
CA ALA A 53 -16.24 37.26 28.52
C ALA A 53 -16.95 36.99 27.18
N GLY A 54 -16.21 36.44 26.21
CA GLY A 54 -16.78 35.71 25.07
C GLY A 54 -17.52 34.49 25.64
N ASN A 55 -18.64 34.13 25.02
CA ASN A 55 -19.45 32.98 25.38
C ASN A 55 -18.57 31.78 25.72
N PRO A 56 -18.88 31.01 26.79
CA PRO A 56 -18.17 29.78 27.05
C PRO A 56 -18.31 28.88 25.80
N ILE A 57 -17.17 28.58 25.16
CA ILE A 57 -17.13 27.51 24.19
C ILE A 57 -17.60 26.28 24.96
N SER A 58 -18.83 25.85 24.70
CA SER A 58 -19.33 24.56 25.15
C SER A 58 -18.37 23.54 24.53
N VAL A 59 -17.40 23.07 25.32
CA VAL A 59 -16.70 21.83 25.03
C VAL A 59 -17.78 20.78 25.15
N ASP A 60 -18.38 20.49 24.02
CA ASP A 60 -19.29 19.36 23.87
C ASP A 60 -18.51 18.16 24.42
N SER A 61 -18.97 17.66 25.58
CA SER A 61 -18.45 16.42 26.15
C SER A 61 -18.83 15.32 25.18
N GLN A 62 -18.00 15.19 24.14
CA GLN A 62 -18.10 14.09 23.17
C GLN A 62 -17.98 12.82 24.01
N ASN A 63 -19.12 12.18 24.19
CA ASN A 63 -19.23 10.77 24.56
C ASN A 63 -18.03 10.01 23.99
N PRO A 64 -17.35 9.14 24.75
CA PRO A 64 -16.26 8.34 24.21
C PRO A 64 -16.80 7.71 22.94
N ARG A 65 -16.24 8.10 21.79
CA ARG A 65 -16.67 7.62 20.48
C ARG A 65 -16.58 6.11 20.57
N GLU A 66 -17.73 5.45 20.67
CA GLU A 66 -17.82 4.01 20.55
C GLU A 66 -17.04 3.65 19.29
N THR A 67 -16.04 2.80 19.41
CA THR A 67 -15.29 2.31 18.26
C THR A 67 -16.31 1.80 17.25
N PRO A 68 -16.37 2.37 16.02
CA PRO A 68 -17.43 2.03 15.09
C PRO A 68 -17.43 0.53 14.86
N SER A 69 -18.56 -0.10 15.09
CA SER A 69 -18.71 -1.55 14.93
C SER A 69 -18.31 -1.95 13.51
N LEU A 70 -17.47 -2.99 13.37
CA LEU A 70 -17.05 -3.56 12.08
C LEU A 70 -18.24 -3.80 11.13
N TRP A 71 -19.41 -4.13 11.65
CA TRP A 71 -20.63 -4.47 10.90
C TRP A 71 -21.49 -3.25 10.51
N ARG A 72 -21.11 -2.04 10.94
CA ARG A 72 -21.89 -0.82 10.68
C ARG A 72 -22.06 -0.52 9.18
N PRO A 73 -21.07 -0.70 8.31
CA PRO A 73 -21.21 -0.49 6.86
C PRO A 73 -22.31 -1.35 6.21
N LEU A 74 -22.61 -2.55 6.74
CA LEU A 74 -23.66 -3.42 6.22
C LEU A 74 -25.08 -2.87 6.40
N ARG A 75 -25.26 -1.83 7.22
CA ARG A 75 -26.54 -1.13 7.34
C ARG A 75 -26.85 -0.27 6.11
N VAL A 76 -25.83 0.07 5.32
CA VAL A 76 -26.01 0.79 4.05
C VAL A 76 -26.40 -0.23 2.96
N PRO A 77 -27.63 -0.20 2.42
CA PRO A 77 -28.11 -1.25 1.50
C PRO A 77 -27.26 -1.39 0.24
N THR A 78 -26.79 -0.26 -0.31
CA THR A 78 -25.94 -0.25 -1.51
C THR A 78 -24.61 -0.94 -1.25
N PHE A 79 -23.93 -0.63 -0.15
CA PHE A 79 -22.68 -1.28 0.23
C PHE A 79 -22.87 -2.77 0.49
N ARG A 80 -23.90 -3.14 1.26
CA ARG A 80 -24.20 -4.55 1.57
C ARG A 80 -24.47 -5.36 0.30
N ASN A 81 -25.31 -4.83 -0.60
CA ASN A 81 -25.68 -5.54 -1.82
C ASN A 81 -24.47 -5.68 -2.76
N LEU A 82 -23.61 -4.64 -2.81
CA LEU A 82 -22.38 -4.70 -3.58
C LEU A 82 -21.41 -5.73 -2.99
N LEU A 83 -21.18 -5.72 -1.68
CA LEU A 83 -20.31 -6.68 -1.00
C LEU A 83 -20.75 -8.14 -1.22
N ILE A 84 -22.08 -8.40 -1.22
CA ILE A 84 -22.60 -9.74 -1.50
C ILE A 84 -22.40 -10.11 -2.97
N ALA A 85 -22.65 -9.17 -3.90
CA ALA A 85 -22.44 -9.41 -5.33
C ALA A 85 -20.97 -9.66 -5.65
N ASP A 86 -20.07 -8.87 -5.02
CA ASP A 86 -18.62 -9.00 -5.11
C ASP A 86 -18.15 -10.36 -4.58
N ALA A 87 -18.63 -10.78 -3.41
CA ALA A 87 -18.32 -12.10 -2.85
C ALA A 87 -18.67 -13.26 -3.79
N VAL A 88 -19.82 -13.17 -4.46
CA VAL A 88 -20.24 -14.19 -5.44
C VAL A 88 -19.37 -14.12 -6.69
N SER A 89 -19.02 -12.90 -7.14
CA SER A 89 -18.14 -12.65 -8.29
C SER A 89 -16.72 -13.15 -8.03
N ASP A 90 -16.17 -12.85 -6.86
CA ASP A 90 -14.83 -13.29 -6.46
C ASP A 90 -14.75 -14.83 -6.35
N VAL A 91 -15.75 -15.47 -5.73
CA VAL A 91 -15.84 -16.93 -5.71
C VAL A 91 -15.86 -17.49 -7.15
N GLY A 92 -16.65 -16.90 -8.06
CA GLY A 92 -16.70 -17.25 -9.48
C GLY A 92 -15.33 -17.10 -10.17
N THR A 93 -14.63 -16.00 -9.91
CA THR A 93 -13.31 -15.70 -10.45
C THR A 93 -12.25 -16.69 -9.97
N PHE A 94 -12.25 -17.05 -8.67
CA PHE A 94 -11.37 -18.08 -8.14
C PHE A 94 -11.74 -19.48 -8.71
N MET A 95 -13.03 -19.77 -8.90
CA MET A 95 -13.45 -21.00 -9.58
C MET A 95 -12.95 -21.05 -11.03
N GLN A 96 -13.04 -19.95 -11.76
CA GLN A 96 -12.54 -19.86 -13.12
C GLN A 96 -11.02 -20.02 -13.19
N SER A 97 -10.26 -19.45 -12.27
CA SER A 97 -8.80 -19.61 -12.20
C SER A 97 -8.41 -21.08 -12.06
N VAL A 98 -9.09 -21.83 -11.20
CA VAL A 98 -8.92 -23.29 -11.06
C VAL A 98 -9.29 -24.01 -12.33
N GLY A 99 -10.43 -23.66 -12.92
CA GLY A 99 -10.91 -24.25 -14.18
C GLY A 99 -9.95 -24.05 -15.33
N ALA A 100 -9.41 -22.83 -15.50
CA ALA A 100 -8.44 -22.51 -16.55
C ALA A 100 -7.15 -23.30 -16.38
N ALA A 101 -6.60 -23.35 -15.16
CA ALA A 101 -5.39 -24.10 -14.87
C ALA A 101 -5.59 -25.63 -15.08
N TRP A 102 -6.71 -26.17 -14.61
CA TRP A 102 -7.04 -27.59 -14.80
C TRP A 102 -7.30 -27.93 -16.27
N LEU A 103 -7.99 -27.06 -17.00
CA LEU A 103 -8.23 -27.26 -18.43
C LEU A 103 -6.92 -27.26 -19.22
N MET A 104 -5.98 -26.36 -18.92
CA MET A 104 -4.66 -26.36 -19.55
C MET A 104 -3.91 -27.66 -19.33
N VAL A 105 -4.00 -28.22 -18.11
CA VAL A 105 -3.45 -29.55 -17.78
C VAL A 105 -4.15 -30.64 -18.59
N SER A 106 -5.49 -30.57 -18.73
CA SER A 106 -6.30 -31.55 -19.46
C SER A 106 -6.00 -31.56 -20.98
N LEU A 107 -5.64 -30.40 -21.53
CA LEU A 107 -5.20 -30.24 -22.92
C LEU A 107 -3.80 -30.83 -23.20
N ASN A 108 -3.12 -31.39 -22.20
CA ASN A 108 -1.75 -31.93 -22.30
C ASN A 108 -0.72 -30.92 -22.85
N ALA A 109 -0.92 -29.63 -22.58
CA ALA A 109 -0.09 -28.54 -23.13
C ALA A 109 1.34 -28.45 -22.51
N GLY A 110 1.61 -29.27 -21.50
CA GLY A 110 2.90 -29.27 -20.80
C GLY A 110 3.02 -28.23 -19.67
N PRO A 111 4.05 -28.37 -18.80
CA PRO A 111 4.18 -27.55 -17.59
C PRO A 111 4.34 -26.06 -17.87
N LEU A 112 4.98 -25.68 -18.99
CA LEU A 112 5.15 -24.28 -19.38
C LEU A 112 3.79 -23.60 -19.61
N TYR A 113 2.93 -24.19 -20.43
CA TYR A 113 1.61 -23.60 -20.72
C TYR A 113 0.74 -23.52 -19.48
N VAL A 114 0.81 -24.52 -18.59
CA VAL A 114 0.10 -24.51 -17.31
C VAL A 114 0.58 -23.33 -16.44
N ALA A 115 1.88 -23.12 -16.34
CA ALA A 115 2.44 -22.01 -15.57
C ALA A 115 2.14 -20.64 -16.23
N LEU A 116 2.04 -20.58 -17.56
CA LEU A 116 1.67 -19.37 -18.30
C LEU A 116 0.23 -18.91 -18.02
N ILE A 117 -0.68 -19.74 -17.49
CA ILE A 117 -1.99 -19.30 -17.00
C ILE A 117 -1.81 -18.25 -15.90
N GLN A 118 -0.90 -18.48 -14.94
CA GLN A 118 -0.59 -17.52 -13.87
C GLN A 118 0.06 -16.25 -14.45
N THR A 119 0.93 -16.40 -15.44
CA THR A 119 1.51 -15.24 -16.17
C THR A 119 0.42 -14.44 -16.87
N ALA A 120 -0.49 -15.10 -17.60
CA ALA A 120 -1.60 -14.43 -18.30
C ALA A 120 -2.55 -13.70 -17.35
N SER A 121 -2.72 -14.20 -16.12
CA SER A 121 -3.52 -13.54 -15.08
C SER A 121 -2.81 -12.34 -14.45
N ALA A 122 -1.49 -12.40 -14.24
CA ALA A 122 -0.74 -11.35 -13.55
C ALA A 122 -0.23 -10.24 -14.49
N LEU A 123 0.07 -10.56 -15.74
CA LEU A 123 0.68 -9.65 -16.70
C LEU A 123 -0.17 -8.41 -17.03
N PRO A 124 -1.51 -8.49 -17.15
CA PRO A 124 -2.35 -7.31 -17.34
C PRO A 124 -2.21 -6.28 -16.22
N PHE A 125 -2.15 -6.69 -14.97
CA PHE A 125 -1.94 -5.80 -13.83
C PHE A 125 -0.59 -5.07 -13.91
N PHE A 126 0.44 -5.75 -14.40
CA PHE A 126 1.74 -5.11 -14.65
C PHE A 126 1.69 -4.09 -15.79
N ILE A 127 1.07 -4.43 -16.93
CA ILE A 127 1.05 -3.57 -18.12
C ILE A 127 0.06 -2.41 -17.94
N LEU A 128 -1.13 -2.67 -17.37
CA LEU A 128 -2.24 -1.73 -17.31
C LEU A 128 -2.28 -0.89 -16.01
N ALA A 129 -1.38 -1.12 -15.04
CA ALA A 129 -1.38 -0.41 -13.77
C ALA A 129 -1.42 1.13 -13.93
N PHE A 130 -0.59 1.69 -14.81
CA PHE A 130 -0.56 3.13 -15.05
C PHE A 130 -1.75 3.62 -15.89
N PRO A 131 -2.10 3.00 -17.04
CA PRO A 131 -3.30 3.36 -17.79
C PRO A 131 -4.59 3.25 -16.95
N ALA A 132 -4.74 2.21 -16.15
CA ALA A 132 -5.90 2.01 -15.29
C ALA A 132 -6.03 3.11 -14.23
N GLY A 133 -4.92 3.49 -13.58
CA GLY A 133 -4.90 4.61 -12.64
C GLY A 133 -5.29 5.93 -13.31
N ALA A 134 -4.73 6.21 -14.50
CA ALA A 134 -5.05 7.40 -15.27
C ALA A 134 -6.53 7.48 -15.68
N LEU A 135 -7.09 6.37 -16.15
CA LEU A 135 -8.50 6.27 -16.52
C LEU A 135 -9.43 6.40 -15.31
N GLY A 136 -9.07 5.83 -14.16
CA GLY A 136 -9.83 5.98 -12.91
C GLY A 136 -9.95 7.42 -12.40
N ASP A 137 -9.01 8.30 -12.81
CA ASP A 137 -9.04 9.72 -12.48
C ASP A 137 -9.83 10.57 -13.50
N ILE A 138 -9.84 10.16 -14.78
CA ILE A 138 -10.45 10.91 -15.89
C ILE A 138 -11.90 10.47 -16.12
N VAL A 139 -12.14 9.17 -16.12
CA VAL A 139 -13.45 8.57 -16.43
C VAL A 139 -14.29 8.46 -15.16
N ASP A 140 -15.62 8.51 -15.32
CA ASP A 140 -16.53 8.21 -14.22
C ASP A 140 -16.31 6.76 -13.74
N ARG A 141 -15.94 6.60 -12.46
CA ARG A 141 -15.62 5.31 -11.83
C ARG A 141 -16.71 4.27 -12.01
N ARG A 142 -17.99 4.69 -11.90
CA ARG A 142 -19.14 3.80 -12.14
C ARG A 142 -19.16 3.26 -13.57
N LYS A 143 -18.88 4.12 -14.56
CA LYS A 143 -18.85 3.70 -15.97
C LYS A 143 -17.67 2.78 -16.24
N LEU A 144 -16.52 3.05 -15.63
CA LEU A 144 -15.32 2.21 -15.77
C LEU A 144 -15.57 0.80 -15.20
N ILE A 145 -16.13 0.70 -13.98
CA ILE A 145 -16.51 -0.59 -13.39
C ILE A 145 -17.51 -1.32 -14.29
N LEU A 146 -18.60 -0.67 -14.71
CA LEU A 146 -19.60 -1.33 -15.57
C LEU A 146 -19.00 -1.82 -16.89
N LEU A 147 -18.11 -1.05 -17.52
CA LEU A 147 -17.46 -1.45 -18.76
C LEU A 147 -16.56 -2.67 -18.55
N SER A 148 -15.77 -2.67 -17.47
CA SER A 148 -14.89 -3.79 -17.11
C SER A 148 -15.66 -5.05 -16.79
N GLU A 149 -16.73 -4.94 -16.02
CA GLU A 149 -17.61 -6.07 -15.65
C GLU A 149 -18.31 -6.68 -16.88
N VAL A 150 -18.84 -5.84 -17.78
CA VAL A 150 -19.46 -6.29 -19.05
C VAL A 150 -18.40 -6.97 -19.94
N TRP A 151 -17.18 -6.41 -20.00
CA TRP A 151 -16.06 -7.02 -20.70
C TRP A 151 -15.73 -8.39 -20.14
N MET A 152 -15.55 -8.49 -18.82
CA MET A 152 -15.22 -9.75 -18.14
C MET A 152 -16.32 -10.80 -18.33
N ALA A 153 -17.58 -10.41 -18.19
CA ALA A 153 -18.73 -11.28 -18.46
C ALA A 153 -18.72 -11.80 -19.91
N GLY A 154 -18.48 -10.91 -20.89
CA GLY A 154 -18.38 -11.29 -22.29
C GLY A 154 -17.26 -12.27 -22.58
N VAL A 155 -16.06 -12.01 -22.05
CA VAL A 155 -14.90 -12.91 -22.20
C VAL A 155 -15.18 -14.26 -21.51
N ALA A 156 -15.78 -14.27 -20.33
CA ALA A 156 -16.12 -15.49 -19.61
C ALA A 156 -17.17 -16.34 -20.36
N ILE A 157 -18.16 -15.70 -21.01
CA ILE A 157 -19.13 -16.38 -21.89
C ILE A 157 -18.44 -17.01 -23.10
N VAL A 158 -17.52 -16.27 -23.76
CA VAL A 158 -16.76 -16.81 -24.90
C VAL A 158 -15.90 -17.99 -24.45
N LEU A 159 -15.23 -17.87 -23.29
CA LEU A 159 -14.40 -18.93 -22.72
C LEU A 159 -15.24 -20.19 -22.41
N ALA A 160 -16.39 -20.01 -21.78
CA ALA A 160 -17.31 -21.10 -21.49
C ALA A 160 -17.83 -21.78 -22.78
N GLY A 161 -18.27 -20.98 -23.77
CA GLY A 161 -18.78 -21.49 -25.04
C GLY A 161 -17.73 -22.25 -25.86
N ALA A 162 -16.48 -21.73 -25.90
CA ALA A 162 -15.36 -22.39 -26.56
C ALA A 162 -14.97 -23.71 -25.85
N THR A 163 -15.05 -23.73 -24.50
CA THR A 163 -14.78 -24.94 -23.70
C THR A 163 -15.83 -26.00 -23.95
N ILE A 164 -17.13 -25.65 -23.91
CA ILE A 164 -18.25 -26.58 -24.11
C ILE A 164 -18.23 -27.16 -25.52
N ARG A 165 -17.86 -26.36 -26.53
CA ARG A 165 -17.73 -26.82 -27.92
C ARG A 165 -16.45 -27.61 -28.21
N GLY A 166 -15.52 -27.70 -27.26
CA GLY A 166 -14.26 -28.41 -27.41
C GLY A 166 -13.29 -27.80 -28.43
N VAL A 167 -13.47 -26.51 -28.78
CA VAL A 167 -12.62 -25.80 -29.78
C VAL A 167 -11.47 -25.02 -29.13
N LEU A 168 -11.29 -25.15 -27.81
CA LEU A 168 -10.34 -24.36 -27.05
C LEU A 168 -8.92 -24.90 -27.20
N SER A 169 -8.02 -24.10 -27.77
CA SER A 169 -6.59 -24.39 -27.83
C SER A 169 -5.85 -23.79 -26.62
N PRO A 170 -4.64 -24.29 -26.27
CA PRO A 170 -3.84 -23.72 -25.19
C PRO A 170 -3.58 -22.23 -25.35
N VAL A 171 -3.29 -21.76 -26.56
CA VAL A 171 -3.03 -20.33 -26.86
C VAL A 171 -4.31 -19.51 -26.69
N LEU A 172 -5.46 -20.00 -27.16
CA LEU A 172 -6.75 -19.32 -27.00
C LEU A 172 -7.12 -19.20 -25.52
N LEU A 173 -6.88 -20.25 -24.72
CA LEU A 173 -7.13 -20.21 -23.27
C LEU A 173 -6.25 -19.14 -22.58
N LEU A 174 -4.97 -19.03 -22.94
CA LEU A 174 -4.08 -17.97 -22.45
C LEU A 174 -4.57 -16.57 -22.84
N ALA A 175 -4.97 -16.41 -24.12
CA ALA A 175 -5.47 -15.13 -24.62
C ALA A 175 -6.76 -14.70 -23.92
N LEU A 176 -7.71 -15.60 -23.70
CA LEU A 176 -8.95 -15.30 -23.00
C LEU A 176 -8.72 -15.06 -21.49
N THR A 177 -7.79 -15.78 -20.86
CA THR A 177 -7.38 -15.53 -19.47
C THR A 177 -6.75 -14.14 -19.34
N PHE A 178 -5.86 -13.76 -20.25
CA PHE A 178 -5.27 -12.42 -20.32
C PHE A 178 -6.34 -11.34 -20.52
N ALA A 179 -7.28 -11.56 -21.44
CA ALA A 179 -8.37 -10.62 -21.73
C ALA A 179 -9.28 -10.40 -20.51
N LEU A 180 -9.61 -11.49 -19.79
CA LEU A 180 -10.40 -11.41 -18.57
C LEU A 180 -9.67 -10.60 -17.50
N SER A 181 -8.42 -10.96 -17.20
CA SER A 181 -7.60 -10.25 -16.20
C SER A 181 -7.28 -8.81 -16.59
N SER A 182 -7.39 -8.46 -17.90
CA SER A 182 -7.29 -7.06 -18.34
C SER A 182 -8.47 -6.23 -17.87
N GLY A 183 -9.68 -6.80 -17.83
CA GLY A 183 -10.86 -6.14 -17.25
C GLY A 183 -10.69 -5.87 -15.77
N ASP A 184 -10.27 -6.89 -15.00
CA ASP A 184 -10.00 -6.79 -13.57
C ASP A 184 -8.88 -5.76 -13.26
N ALA A 185 -7.79 -5.78 -14.02
CA ALA A 185 -6.71 -4.79 -13.87
C ALA A 185 -7.16 -3.35 -14.15
N MET A 186 -8.08 -3.13 -15.09
CA MET A 186 -8.65 -1.82 -15.40
C MET A 186 -9.64 -1.35 -14.33
N GLU A 187 -10.37 -2.25 -13.73
CA GLU A 187 -11.37 -1.97 -12.71
C GLU A 187 -10.77 -1.66 -11.33
N SER A 188 -9.71 -2.37 -10.95
CA SER A 188 -9.13 -2.39 -9.60
C SER A 188 -8.91 -1.01 -8.97
N PRO A 189 -8.37 0.03 -9.65
CA PRO A 189 -8.23 1.37 -9.08
C PRO A 189 -9.58 2.07 -8.83
N ALA A 190 -10.54 1.87 -9.72
CA ALA A 190 -11.88 2.46 -9.59
C ALA A 190 -12.65 1.81 -8.44
N TRP A 191 -12.52 0.50 -8.25
CA TRP A 191 -13.11 -0.27 -7.17
C TRP A 191 -12.66 0.24 -5.80
N GLY A 192 -11.34 0.31 -5.58
CA GLY A 192 -10.77 0.84 -4.33
C GLY A 192 -11.20 2.28 -4.01
N ALA A 193 -11.50 3.08 -5.04
CA ALA A 193 -11.94 4.45 -4.86
C ALA A 193 -13.46 4.62 -4.67
N VAL A 194 -14.28 3.66 -5.10
CA VAL A 194 -15.74 3.65 -4.92
C VAL A 194 -16.14 3.21 -3.53
N LEU A 195 -15.42 2.25 -2.95
CA LEU A 195 -15.75 1.67 -1.65
C LEU A 195 -15.98 2.70 -0.53
N PRO A 196 -15.09 3.70 -0.31
CA PRO A 196 -15.32 4.77 0.65
C PRO A 196 -16.52 5.70 0.31
N GLU A 197 -16.88 5.83 -0.98
CA GLU A 197 -18.02 6.67 -1.42
C GLU A 197 -19.39 6.05 -1.04
N LEU A 198 -19.42 4.74 -0.77
CA LEU A 198 -20.64 4.00 -0.46
C LEU A 198 -21.03 4.03 1.02
N VAL A 199 -20.11 4.44 1.90
CA VAL A 199 -20.31 4.39 3.35
C VAL A 199 -20.22 5.78 3.97
N SER A 200 -20.62 5.91 5.25
CA SER A 200 -20.49 7.16 6.01
C SER A 200 -19.02 7.53 6.21
N LYS A 201 -18.72 8.82 6.43
CA LYS A 201 -17.34 9.34 6.57
C LYS A 201 -16.49 8.65 7.66
N ASP A 202 -17.13 8.06 8.67
CA ASP A 202 -16.46 7.36 9.78
C ASP A 202 -16.25 5.86 9.53
N ASP A 203 -16.87 5.30 8.48
CA ASP A 203 -16.95 3.86 8.24
C ASP A 203 -15.95 3.28 7.18
N PRO A 204 -15.15 4.06 6.41
CA PRO A 204 -14.27 3.50 5.38
C PRO A 204 -13.29 2.44 5.89
N PRO A 205 -12.69 2.55 7.11
CA PRO A 205 -11.82 1.49 7.62
C PRO A 205 -12.56 0.16 7.86
N ALA A 206 -13.79 0.23 8.37
CA ALA A 206 -14.63 -0.95 8.58
C ALA A 206 -15.08 -1.57 7.26
N ALA A 207 -15.42 -0.74 6.26
CA ALA A 207 -15.77 -1.19 4.91
C ALA A 207 -14.59 -1.91 4.23
N ALA A 208 -13.38 -1.34 4.29
CA ALA A 208 -12.18 -1.95 3.76
C ALA A 208 -11.85 -3.29 4.46
N ALA A 209 -12.05 -3.37 5.78
CA ALA A 209 -11.86 -4.60 6.53
C ALA A 209 -12.86 -5.69 6.11
N LEU A 210 -14.13 -5.35 5.91
CA LEU A 210 -15.16 -6.27 5.43
C LEU A 210 -14.85 -6.80 4.02
N SER A 211 -14.43 -5.93 3.09
CA SER A 211 -14.01 -6.36 1.75
C SER A 211 -12.76 -7.26 1.81
N GLY A 212 -11.82 -6.97 2.70
CA GLY A 212 -10.67 -7.85 2.90
C GLY A 212 -11.05 -9.24 3.44
N ILE A 213 -12.04 -9.32 4.34
CA ILE A 213 -12.56 -10.59 4.86
C ILE A 213 -13.27 -11.36 3.74
N GLU A 214 -14.13 -10.68 3.00
CA GLU A 214 -14.88 -11.21 1.86
C GLU A 214 -13.93 -11.83 0.82
N PHE A 215 -12.96 -11.07 0.32
CA PHE A 215 -11.97 -11.52 -0.66
C PHE A 215 -11.17 -12.75 -0.19
N ASN A 216 -10.74 -12.79 1.08
CA ASN A 216 -10.01 -13.93 1.62
C ASN A 216 -10.92 -15.16 1.79
N LEU A 217 -12.19 -14.96 2.11
CA LEU A 217 -13.17 -16.04 2.16
C LEU A 217 -13.43 -16.62 0.76
N ALA A 218 -13.61 -15.76 -0.24
CA ALA A 218 -13.77 -16.18 -1.64
C ALA A 218 -12.54 -16.96 -2.14
N ARG A 219 -11.33 -16.48 -1.81
CA ARG A 219 -10.06 -17.17 -2.13
C ARG A 219 -9.97 -18.57 -1.50
N ALA A 220 -10.50 -18.77 -0.30
CA ALA A 220 -10.47 -20.06 0.36
C ALA A 220 -11.56 -21.02 -0.17
N VAL A 221 -12.77 -20.50 -0.38
CA VAL A 221 -13.95 -21.29 -0.77
C VAL A 221 -13.99 -21.54 -2.28
N GLY A 222 -13.67 -20.56 -3.10
CA GLY A 222 -13.76 -20.63 -4.57
C GLY A 222 -13.04 -21.84 -5.18
N PRO A 223 -11.76 -22.09 -4.86
CA PRO A 223 -11.04 -23.24 -5.39
C PRO A 223 -11.64 -24.59 -4.96
N ALA A 224 -12.12 -24.70 -3.72
CA ALA A 224 -12.75 -25.92 -3.24
C ALA A 224 -14.08 -26.21 -3.99
N LEU A 225 -14.90 -25.16 -4.16
CA LEU A 225 -16.13 -25.24 -4.96
C LEU A 225 -15.83 -25.57 -6.43
N ALA A 226 -14.78 -24.97 -7.00
CA ALA A 226 -14.35 -25.28 -8.36
C ALA A 226 -14.05 -26.78 -8.54
N GLY A 227 -13.28 -27.35 -7.61
CA GLY A 227 -12.92 -28.78 -7.64
C GLY A 227 -14.16 -29.67 -7.64
N VAL A 228 -15.18 -29.35 -6.83
CA VAL A 228 -16.45 -30.10 -6.78
C VAL A 228 -17.26 -29.86 -8.04
N VAL A 229 -17.51 -28.62 -8.44
CA VAL A 229 -18.31 -28.28 -9.62
C VAL A 229 -17.72 -28.90 -10.88
N ILE A 230 -16.42 -28.80 -11.09
CA ILE A 230 -15.76 -29.38 -12.27
C ILE A 230 -15.82 -30.90 -12.27
N ALA A 231 -15.73 -31.56 -11.10
CA ALA A 231 -15.81 -33.01 -11.00
C ALA A 231 -17.21 -33.57 -11.27
N VAL A 232 -18.24 -32.84 -10.83
CA VAL A 232 -19.64 -33.27 -10.96
C VAL A 232 -20.23 -32.89 -12.33
N THR A 233 -19.76 -31.78 -12.91
CA THR A 233 -20.29 -31.23 -14.17
C THR A 233 -19.21 -31.11 -15.25
N SER A 234 -18.63 -29.94 -15.40
CA SER A 234 -17.52 -29.65 -16.35
C SER A 234 -16.79 -28.34 -16.02
N VAL A 235 -15.64 -28.13 -16.65
CA VAL A 235 -14.93 -26.84 -16.59
C VAL A 235 -15.78 -25.73 -17.22
N GLY A 236 -16.49 -26.02 -18.31
CA GLY A 236 -17.37 -25.05 -18.98
C GLY A 236 -18.47 -24.52 -18.07
N THR A 237 -19.03 -25.37 -17.20
CA THR A 237 -20.03 -24.96 -16.22
C THR A 237 -19.45 -24.00 -15.17
N ALA A 238 -18.21 -24.24 -14.71
CA ALA A 238 -17.55 -23.32 -13.80
C ALA A 238 -17.34 -21.94 -14.45
N PHE A 239 -17.00 -21.89 -15.73
CA PHE A 239 -16.86 -20.63 -16.47
C PHE A 239 -18.20 -19.91 -16.68
N LEU A 240 -19.28 -20.65 -16.95
CA LEU A 240 -20.65 -20.09 -17.01
C LEU A 240 -21.10 -19.53 -15.65
N ALA A 241 -20.81 -20.24 -14.56
CA ALA A 241 -21.11 -19.75 -13.22
C ALA A 241 -20.38 -18.43 -12.92
N ASN A 242 -19.11 -18.30 -13.33
CA ASN A 242 -18.39 -17.05 -13.22
C ASN A 242 -18.98 -15.95 -14.13
N ALA A 243 -19.32 -16.26 -15.37
CA ALA A 243 -19.97 -15.29 -16.26
C ALA A 243 -21.30 -14.78 -15.67
N ALA A 244 -22.06 -15.64 -15.02
CA ALA A 244 -23.31 -15.27 -14.35
C ALA A 244 -23.07 -14.43 -13.08
N SER A 245 -21.97 -14.65 -12.36
CA SER A 245 -21.66 -13.91 -11.13
C SER A 245 -21.40 -12.42 -11.40
N PHE A 246 -20.76 -12.06 -12.52
CA PHE A 246 -20.56 -10.67 -12.95
C PHE A 246 -21.89 -9.90 -13.11
N LEU A 247 -22.99 -10.59 -13.49
CA LEU A 247 -24.30 -9.93 -13.64
C LEU A 247 -24.81 -9.34 -12.32
N GLY A 248 -24.43 -9.92 -11.17
CA GLY A 248 -24.77 -9.40 -9.86
C GLY A 248 -24.16 -8.03 -9.62
N VAL A 249 -22.86 -7.89 -9.88
CA VAL A 249 -22.12 -6.63 -9.73
C VAL A 249 -22.64 -5.58 -10.73
N ILE A 250 -22.80 -5.98 -12.00
CA ILE A 250 -23.37 -5.11 -13.05
C ILE A 250 -24.73 -4.56 -12.61
N PHE A 251 -25.62 -5.41 -12.07
CA PHE A 251 -26.94 -4.99 -11.64
C PHE A 251 -26.90 -3.98 -10.47
N VAL A 252 -26.07 -4.23 -9.46
CA VAL A 252 -25.95 -3.33 -8.31
C VAL A 252 -25.35 -1.98 -8.72
N ILE A 253 -24.25 -1.99 -9.48
CA ILE A 253 -23.57 -0.78 -9.93
C ILE A 253 -24.43 0.02 -10.93
N ALA A 254 -25.19 -0.67 -11.81
CA ALA A 254 -26.10 -0.02 -12.74
C ALA A 254 -27.25 0.73 -12.03
N ARG A 255 -27.69 0.25 -10.87
CA ARG A 255 -28.72 0.93 -10.06
C ARG A 255 -28.17 1.99 -9.12
N TRP A 256 -26.89 1.96 -8.81
CA TRP A 256 -26.28 2.93 -7.94
C TRP A 256 -26.20 4.30 -8.61
N LYS A 257 -26.77 5.31 -7.96
CA LYS A 257 -26.68 6.71 -8.38
C LYS A 257 -25.55 7.37 -7.60
N ARG A 258 -24.45 7.64 -8.27
CA ARG A 258 -23.31 8.34 -7.67
C ARG A 258 -23.68 9.78 -7.34
N PRO A 259 -23.46 10.26 -6.09
CA PRO A 259 -23.57 11.67 -5.76
C PRO A 259 -22.56 12.49 -6.59
N HIS A 260 -23.00 13.60 -7.18
CA HIS A 260 -22.10 14.49 -7.92
C HIS A 260 -21.18 15.21 -6.92
N ASP A 261 -19.94 14.83 -6.87
CA ASP A 261 -18.92 15.51 -6.07
C ASP A 261 -18.39 16.72 -6.85
N LYS A 262 -18.76 17.93 -6.41
CA LYS A 262 -18.20 19.18 -6.93
C LYS A 262 -16.81 19.39 -6.31
N ARG A 263 -15.82 18.66 -6.80
CA ARG A 263 -14.43 18.90 -6.38
C ARG A 263 -13.96 20.24 -6.94
N THR A 264 -13.56 21.13 -6.06
CA THR A 264 -13.09 22.49 -6.35
C THR A 264 -11.57 22.60 -6.51
N THR A 265 -10.80 21.54 -6.28
CA THR A 265 -9.34 21.58 -6.36
C THR A 265 -8.81 21.15 -7.74
N PRO A 266 -7.85 21.90 -8.33
CA PRO A 266 -7.19 21.50 -9.57
C PRO A 266 -6.54 20.12 -9.42
N ARG A 267 -6.77 19.25 -10.42
CA ARG A 267 -6.20 17.90 -10.41
C ARG A 267 -4.70 17.97 -10.73
N GLU A 268 -3.89 17.32 -9.94
CA GLU A 268 -2.51 17.02 -10.31
C GLU A 268 -2.53 16.17 -11.60
N THR A 269 -1.65 16.46 -12.54
CA THR A 269 -1.57 15.65 -13.77
C THR A 269 -1.14 14.24 -13.42
N VAL A 270 -1.74 13.23 -14.04
CA VAL A 270 -1.43 11.81 -13.81
C VAL A 270 0.05 11.52 -14.01
N ALA A 271 0.66 12.15 -15.02
CA ALA A 271 2.09 12.02 -15.28
C ALA A 271 2.94 12.59 -14.12
N GLY A 272 2.63 13.79 -13.62
CA GLY A 272 3.32 14.40 -12.49
C GLY A 272 3.19 13.54 -11.21
N ALA A 273 1.98 13.04 -10.98
CA ALA A 273 1.67 12.15 -9.87
C ALA A 273 2.47 10.84 -9.91
N THR A 274 2.60 10.21 -11.08
CA THR A 274 3.37 8.99 -11.30
C THR A 274 4.86 9.24 -11.11
N VAL A 275 5.39 10.33 -11.67
CA VAL A 275 6.79 10.73 -11.49
C VAL A 275 7.10 10.98 -10.01
N ALA A 276 6.19 11.62 -9.27
CA ALA A 276 6.35 11.84 -7.83
C ALA A 276 6.43 10.52 -7.05
N ALA A 277 5.62 9.51 -7.38
CA ALA A 277 5.66 8.19 -6.76
C ALA A 277 6.97 7.44 -7.06
N ILE A 278 7.40 7.41 -8.32
CA ILE A 278 8.66 6.78 -8.73
C ILE A 278 9.83 7.47 -8.03
N ARG A 279 9.81 8.80 -7.96
CA ARG A 279 10.81 9.61 -7.26
C ARG A 279 10.83 9.26 -5.77
N TYR A 280 9.65 9.17 -5.12
CA TYR A 280 9.55 8.78 -3.72
C TYR A 280 10.14 7.39 -3.47
N VAL A 281 9.79 6.39 -4.26
CA VAL A 281 10.33 5.02 -4.15
C VAL A 281 11.85 5.03 -4.36
N ARG A 282 12.35 5.76 -5.36
CA ARG A 282 13.78 5.82 -5.67
C ARG A 282 14.61 6.41 -4.53
N TYR A 283 14.12 7.44 -3.87
CA TYR A 283 14.87 8.16 -2.83
C TYR A 283 14.50 7.73 -1.40
N SER A 284 13.41 7.00 -1.18
CA SER A 284 13.12 6.34 0.10
C SER A 284 13.79 4.97 0.16
N SER A 285 14.86 4.87 0.96
CA SER A 285 15.62 3.61 1.11
C SER A 285 14.75 2.48 1.66
N THR A 286 13.88 2.80 2.61
CA THR A 286 12.98 1.83 3.27
C THR A 286 11.94 1.28 2.30
N VAL A 287 11.21 2.14 1.61
CA VAL A 287 10.15 1.73 0.67
C VAL A 287 10.74 0.96 -0.51
N ARG A 288 11.90 1.42 -1.02
CA ARG A 288 12.64 0.70 -2.07
C ARG A 288 13.05 -0.70 -1.64
N ALA A 289 13.57 -0.85 -0.42
CA ALA A 289 13.96 -2.14 0.12
C ALA A 289 12.75 -3.09 0.24
N LEU A 290 11.62 -2.58 0.74
CA LEU A 290 10.38 -3.34 0.87
C LEU A 290 9.88 -3.84 -0.49
N ILE A 291 9.79 -2.95 -1.49
CA ILE A 291 9.30 -3.28 -2.84
C ILE A 291 10.26 -4.28 -3.52
N PHE A 292 11.57 -4.07 -3.41
CA PHE A 292 12.54 -4.95 -4.05
C PHE A 292 12.57 -6.34 -3.43
N ARG A 293 12.54 -6.43 -2.09
CA ARG A 293 12.46 -7.72 -1.38
C ARG A 293 11.18 -8.48 -1.71
N SER A 294 10.04 -7.79 -1.75
CA SER A 294 8.78 -8.43 -2.14
C SER A 294 8.81 -8.94 -3.58
N GLY A 295 9.42 -8.19 -4.51
CA GLY A 295 9.59 -8.62 -5.90
C GLY A 295 10.46 -9.88 -6.04
N ILE A 296 11.63 -9.92 -5.38
CA ILE A 296 12.51 -11.10 -5.39
C ILE A 296 11.76 -12.31 -4.82
N LEU A 297 11.12 -12.14 -3.67
CA LEU A 297 10.36 -13.21 -3.02
C LEU A 297 9.26 -13.73 -3.93
N MET A 298 8.47 -12.84 -4.56
CA MET A 298 7.36 -13.23 -5.44
C MET A 298 7.82 -13.95 -6.70
N PHE A 299 8.97 -13.57 -7.25
CA PHE A 299 9.55 -14.26 -8.40
C PHE A 299 9.80 -15.75 -8.10
N PHE A 300 10.41 -16.06 -6.97
CA PHE A 300 10.66 -17.45 -6.59
C PHE A 300 9.40 -18.15 -6.08
N ALA A 301 8.60 -17.49 -5.25
CA ALA A 301 7.42 -18.06 -4.62
C ALA A 301 6.29 -18.39 -5.63
N SER A 302 6.23 -17.70 -6.77
CA SER A 302 5.23 -17.95 -7.82
C SER A 302 5.32 -19.37 -8.42
N GLY A 303 6.49 -20.01 -8.34
CA GLY A 303 6.69 -21.37 -8.84
C GLY A 303 5.77 -22.42 -8.22
N LEU A 304 5.45 -22.27 -6.92
CA LEU A 304 4.53 -23.19 -6.24
C LEU A 304 3.14 -23.17 -6.88
N LEU A 305 2.51 -22.00 -6.95
CA LEU A 305 1.14 -21.89 -7.47
C LEU A 305 1.05 -22.12 -8.98
N ALA A 306 2.08 -21.73 -9.73
CA ALA A 306 2.16 -21.93 -11.17
C ALA A 306 2.28 -23.41 -11.59
N LEU A 307 2.99 -24.23 -10.79
CA LEU A 307 3.22 -25.64 -11.09
C LEU A 307 2.28 -26.59 -10.34
N LEU A 308 1.54 -26.10 -9.34
CA LEU A 308 0.63 -26.89 -8.52
C LEU A 308 -0.44 -27.65 -9.33
N PRO A 309 -1.05 -27.09 -10.40
CA PRO A 309 -2.03 -27.84 -11.20
C PRO A 309 -1.42 -29.08 -11.88
N SER A 310 -0.20 -28.94 -12.40
CA SER A 310 0.52 -30.05 -13.04
C SER A 310 0.88 -31.15 -12.03
N LEU A 311 1.33 -30.76 -10.84
CA LEU A 311 1.61 -31.69 -9.73
C LEU A 311 0.35 -32.39 -9.26
N ALA A 312 -0.76 -31.65 -9.09
CA ALA A 312 -2.03 -32.19 -8.65
C ALA A 312 -2.55 -33.27 -9.62
N ARG A 313 -2.32 -33.11 -10.93
CA ARG A 313 -2.63 -34.15 -11.94
C ARG A 313 -1.82 -35.42 -11.75
N GLU A 314 -0.53 -35.31 -11.43
CA GLU A 314 0.32 -36.49 -11.18
C GLU A 314 -0.12 -37.26 -9.94
N VAL A 315 -0.49 -36.53 -8.87
CA VAL A 315 -0.82 -37.13 -7.55
C VAL A 315 -2.25 -37.62 -7.46
N SER A 316 -3.23 -36.82 -7.86
CA SER A 316 -4.66 -37.14 -7.66
C SER A 316 -5.40 -37.51 -8.92
N ARG A 317 -4.87 -37.15 -10.09
CA ARG A 317 -5.52 -37.34 -11.42
C ARG A 317 -6.96 -36.79 -11.51
N SER A 318 -7.34 -35.92 -10.56
CA SER A 318 -8.70 -35.39 -10.41
C SER A 318 -8.69 -33.88 -10.19
N PRO A 319 -9.63 -33.11 -10.78
CA PRO A 319 -9.80 -31.68 -10.50
C PRO A 319 -10.12 -31.42 -9.02
N THR A 320 -10.80 -32.35 -8.36
CA THR A 320 -11.11 -32.25 -6.91
C THR A 320 -9.84 -32.23 -6.08
N GLY A 321 -8.81 -33.04 -6.42
CA GLY A 321 -7.54 -33.04 -5.70
C GLY A 321 -6.83 -31.70 -5.80
N TYR A 322 -6.84 -31.07 -6.98
CA TYR A 322 -6.30 -29.72 -7.16
C TYR A 322 -7.09 -28.69 -6.33
N GLY A 323 -8.42 -28.75 -6.36
CA GLY A 323 -9.28 -27.88 -5.55
C GLY A 323 -9.03 -28.03 -4.04
N ILE A 324 -8.85 -29.28 -3.56
CA ILE A 324 -8.52 -29.56 -2.14
C ILE A 324 -7.17 -28.92 -1.77
N LEU A 325 -6.13 -29.09 -2.59
CA LEU A 325 -4.81 -28.51 -2.30
C LEU A 325 -4.86 -26.98 -2.21
N LEU A 326 -5.56 -26.31 -3.14
CA LEU A 326 -5.77 -24.85 -3.08
C LEU A 326 -6.68 -24.45 -1.91
N GLY A 327 -7.70 -25.25 -1.61
CA GLY A 327 -8.55 -25.03 -0.43
C GLY A 327 -7.76 -25.11 0.87
N CYS A 328 -6.87 -26.11 1.02
CA CYS A 328 -5.95 -26.22 2.16
C CYS A 328 -5.02 -25.01 2.24
N PHE A 329 -4.49 -24.55 1.11
CA PHE A 329 -3.66 -23.35 1.04
C PHE A 329 -4.43 -22.10 1.48
N GLY A 330 -5.64 -21.89 0.96
CA GLY A 330 -6.51 -20.78 1.34
C GLY A 330 -6.90 -20.81 2.82
N PHE A 331 -7.29 -22.00 3.33
CA PHE A 331 -7.61 -22.16 4.75
C PHE A 331 -6.40 -21.92 5.64
N GLY A 332 -5.22 -22.37 5.24
CA GLY A 332 -3.96 -22.05 5.89
C GLY A 332 -3.72 -20.54 5.96
N ALA A 333 -4.00 -19.81 4.87
CA ALA A 333 -3.89 -18.36 4.85
C ALA A 333 -4.83 -17.68 5.85
N VAL A 334 -6.07 -18.18 6.01
CA VAL A 334 -6.99 -17.67 7.04
C VAL A 334 -6.43 -17.90 8.46
N LEU A 335 -5.91 -19.10 8.74
CA LEU A 335 -5.29 -19.40 10.03
C LEU A 335 -4.06 -18.51 10.28
N GLY A 336 -3.23 -18.29 9.27
CA GLY A 336 -2.07 -17.38 9.34
C GLY A 336 -2.47 -15.94 9.62
N ALA A 337 -3.55 -15.45 9.00
CA ALA A 337 -4.09 -14.11 9.23
C ALA A 337 -4.56 -13.93 10.70
N VAL A 338 -5.27 -14.92 11.24
CA VAL A 338 -5.70 -14.91 12.65
C VAL A 338 -4.51 -14.95 13.62
N ALA A 339 -3.48 -15.72 13.30
CA ALA A 339 -2.26 -15.81 14.10
C ALA A 339 -1.39 -14.56 14.03
N MET A 340 -1.51 -13.76 12.96
CA MET A 340 -0.63 -12.64 12.61
C MET A 340 -0.46 -11.62 13.74
N GLN A 341 -1.55 -11.26 14.43
CA GLN A 341 -1.51 -10.29 15.51
C GLN A 341 -0.61 -10.78 16.67
N ARG A 342 -0.75 -12.08 17.05
CA ARG A 342 0.07 -12.69 18.11
C ARG A 342 1.54 -12.82 17.70
N VAL A 343 1.79 -13.14 16.43
CA VAL A 343 3.16 -13.28 15.89
C VAL A 343 3.85 -11.92 15.91
N ARG A 344 3.19 -10.85 15.44
CA ARG A 344 3.74 -9.48 15.42
C ARG A 344 3.98 -8.90 16.82
N ALA A 345 3.20 -9.31 17.82
CA ALA A 345 3.38 -8.83 19.19
C ALA A 345 4.65 -9.40 19.85
N ARG A 346 5.22 -10.50 19.31
CA ARG A 346 6.36 -11.22 19.93
C ARG A 346 7.66 -11.11 19.13
N TRP A 347 7.58 -10.88 17.82
CA TRP A 347 8.71 -10.98 16.91
C TRP A 347 8.86 -9.73 16.08
N SER A 348 10.11 -9.33 15.78
CA SER A 348 10.40 -8.22 14.88
C SER A 348 9.92 -8.50 13.46
N ALA A 349 9.68 -7.43 12.69
CA ALA A 349 9.23 -7.54 11.28
C ALA A 349 10.20 -8.38 10.44
N GLU A 350 11.51 -8.24 10.66
CA GLU A 350 12.54 -8.99 9.94
C GLU A 350 12.45 -10.49 10.22
N ILE A 351 12.28 -10.90 11.49
CA ILE A 351 12.15 -12.30 11.88
C ILE A 351 10.89 -12.91 11.28
N VAL A 352 9.77 -12.18 11.31
CA VAL A 352 8.49 -12.65 10.79
C VAL A 352 8.54 -12.86 9.27
N VAL A 353 9.08 -11.88 8.52
CA VAL A 353 9.22 -12.01 7.06
C VAL A 353 10.20 -13.12 6.70
N SER A 354 11.38 -13.12 7.29
CA SER A 354 12.40 -14.12 6.98
C SER A 354 11.96 -15.53 7.38
N GLY A 355 11.37 -15.69 8.58
CA GLY A 355 10.82 -16.96 9.02
C GLY A 355 9.68 -17.46 8.14
N GLY A 356 8.73 -16.59 7.79
CA GLY A 356 7.65 -16.92 6.84
C GLY A 356 8.17 -17.33 5.47
N THR A 357 9.19 -16.62 4.97
CA THR A 357 9.84 -16.93 3.68
C THR A 357 10.55 -18.30 3.73
N LEU A 358 11.28 -18.59 4.80
CA LEU A 358 11.94 -19.89 4.98
C LEU A 358 10.93 -21.04 5.08
N ILE A 359 9.86 -20.87 5.86
CA ILE A 359 8.79 -21.87 5.98
C ILE A 359 8.12 -22.08 4.61
N PHE A 360 7.78 -21.01 3.89
CA PHE A 360 7.15 -21.13 2.58
C PHE A 360 8.07 -21.82 1.56
N GLY A 361 9.37 -21.49 1.54
CA GLY A 361 10.35 -22.15 0.69
C GLY A 361 10.51 -23.64 1.02
N LEU A 362 10.54 -24.00 2.31
CA LEU A 362 10.58 -25.40 2.76
C LEU A 362 9.31 -26.15 2.33
N MET A 363 8.13 -25.53 2.46
CA MET A 363 6.87 -26.14 2.01
C MET A 363 6.85 -26.29 0.48
N THR A 364 7.44 -25.37 -0.26
CA THR A 364 7.61 -25.49 -1.72
C THR A 364 8.51 -26.68 -2.09
N ILE A 365 9.62 -26.89 -1.37
CA ILE A 365 10.48 -28.06 -1.54
C ILE A 365 9.73 -29.35 -1.17
N ALA A 366 9.01 -29.35 -0.04
CA ALA A 366 8.21 -30.48 0.38
C ALA A 366 7.15 -30.85 -0.68
N THR A 367 6.53 -29.85 -1.31
CA THR A 367 5.58 -30.06 -2.40
C THR A 367 6.23 -30.77 -3.61
N GLY A 368 7.51 -30.50 -3.88
CA GLY A 368 8.28 -31.17 -4.92
C GLY A 368 8.65 -32.63 -4.59
N THR A 369 8.60 -33.05 -3.34
CA THR A 369 9.04 -34.38 -2.89
C THR A 369 7.93 -35.31 -2.44
N VAL A 370 6.88 -34.77 -1.83
CA VAL A 370 5.74 -35.51 -1.27
C VAL A 370 4.79 -36.00 -2.39
N ARG A 371 4.31 -37.24 -2.25
CA ARG A 371 3.38 -37.87 -3.22
C ARG A 371 2.01 -38.17 -2.65
N ALA A 372 1.86 -38.22 -1.33
CA ALA A 372 0.60 -38.53 -0.69
C ALA A 372 -0.29 -37.26 -0.61
N LEU A 373 -1.50 -37.31 -1.20
CA LEU A 373 -2.42 -36.16 -1.24
C LEU A 373 -2.76 -35.58 0.14
N PRO A 374 -3.01 -36.39 1.21
CA PRO A 374 -3.27 -35.83 2.54
C PRO A 374 -2.07 -35.07 3.11
N LEU A 375 -0.87 -35.57 2.90
CA LEU A 375 0.37 -34.92 3.37
C LEU A 375 0.64 -33.64 2.57
N LEU A 376 0.39 -33.65 1.26
CA LEU A 376 0.43 -32.43 0.43
C LEU A 376 -0.59 -31.39 0.91
N GLY A 377 -1.78 -31.81 1.31
CA GLY A 377 -2.77 -30.91 1.92
C GLY A 377 -2.26 -30.24 3.19
N ALA A 378 -1.59 -30.98 4.07
CA ALA A 378 -0.96 -30.43 5.26
C ALA A 378 0.19 -29.44 4.91
N VAL A 379 1.02 -29.80 3.92
CA VAL A 379 2.07 -28.91 3.39
C VAL A 379 1.46 -27.62 2.82
N MET A 380 0.37 -27.70 2.03
CA MET A 380 -0.33 -26.53 1.48
C MET A 380 -0.91 -25.64 2.59
N LEU A 381 -1.46 -26.24 3.64
CA LEU A 381 -2.02 -25.49 4.78
C LEU A 381 -0.94 -24.65 5.47
N VAL A 382 0.21 -25.25 5.78
CA VAL A 382 1.34 -24.53 6.39
C VAL A 382 1.92 -23.47 5.42
N GLY A 383 2.03 -23.83 4.13
CA GLY A 383 2.45 -22.90 3.08
C GLY A 383 1.54 -21.69 2.96
N GLY A 384 0.23 -21.90 3.00
CA GLY A 384 -0.76 -20.82 2.97
C GLY A 384 -0.68 -19.89 4.18
N ALA A 385 -0.47 -20.45 5.39
CA ALA A 385 -0.26 -19.67 6.59
C ALA A 385 1.01 -18.81 6.52
N ALA A 386 2.11 -19.36 6.03
CA ALA A 386 3.34 -18.61 5.81
C ALA A 386 3.17 -17.52 4.73
N TRP A 387 2.47 -17.83 3.63
CA TRP A 387 2.18 -16.89 2.54
C TRP A 387 1.51 -15.61 3.03
N ILE A 388 0.40 -15.73 3.75
CA ILE A 388 -0.35 -14.55 4.20
C ILE A 388 0.43 -13.71 5.20
N VAL A 389 1.27 -14.35 6.03
CA VAL A 389 2.06 -13.66 7.06
C VAL A 389 3.04 -12.68 6.42
N PHE A 390 3.83 -13.10 5.44
CA PHE A 390 4.79 -12.18 4.84
C PHE A 390 4.14 -11.17 3.89
N ILE A 391 3.09 -11.55 3.12
CA ILE A 391 2.37 -10.60 2.25
C ILE A 391 1.72 -9.48 3.06
N SER A 392 0.97 -9.85 4.11
CA SER A 392 0.31 -8.86 4.96
C SER A 392 1.31 -7.94 5.63
N LEU A 393 2.46 -8.46 6.05
CA LEU A 393 3.47 -7.64 6.70
C LEU A 393 4.14 -6.67 5.73
N PHE A 394 4.46 -7.08 4.49
CA PHE A 394 4.95 -6.15 3.48
C PHE A 394 3.96 -5.01 3.21
N ASN A 395 2.67 -5.32 3.06
CA ASN A 395 1.63 -4.30 2.86
C ASN A 395 1.55 -3.33 4.04
N VAL A 396 1.55 -3.84 5.27
CA VAL A 396 1.51 -2.99 6.49
C VAL A 396 2.76 -2.13 6.61
N LEU A 397 3.94 -2.67 6.33
CA LEU A 397 5.18 -1.89 6.38
C LEU A 397 5.22 -0.79 5.32
N ILE A 398 4.75 -1.06 4.09
CA ILE A 398 4.64 -0.04 3.05
C ILE A 398 3.67 1.07 3.50
N LEU A 399 2.50 0.71 4.03
CA LEU A 399 1.51 1.67 4.52
C LEU A 399 2.07 2.54 5.65
N ASN A 400 2.76 1.94 6.62
CA ASN A 400 3.30 2.63 7.79
C ASN A 400 4.55 3.50 7.50
N HIS A 401 5.18 3.34 6.33
CA HIS A 401 6.36 4.11 5.94
C HIS A 401 6.12 5.00 4.72
N THR A 402 4.85 5.16 4.34
CA THR A 402 4.48 5.98 3.18
C THR A 402 3.47 7.05 3.61
N PRO A 403 3.82 8.35 3.52
CA PRO A 403 2.91 9.46 3.83
C PRO A 403 1.65 9.44 2.97
N ASP A 404 0.56 10.01 3.51
CA ASP A 404 -0.77 9.98 2.90
C ASP A 404 -0.81 10.53 1.47
N TRP A 405 -0.05 11.60 1.19
CA TRP A 405 -0.03 12.27 -0.10
C TRP A 405 0.48 11.39 -1.26
N VAL A 406 1.30 10.37 -0.99
CA VAL A 406 1.88 9.47 -2.02
C VAL A 406 1.48 8.00 -1.84
N ARG A 407 0.78 7.67 -0.75
CA ARG A 407 0.48 6.29 -0.32
C ARG A 407 -0.17 5.44 -1.40
N ALA A 408 -1.25 5.92 -1.99
CA ALA A 408 -1.98 5.17 -3.03
C ALA A 408 -1.09 4.85 -4.25
N ARG A 409 -0.21 5.79 -4.61
CA ARG A 409 0.70 5.66 -5.76
C ARG A 409 1.87 4.71 -5.48
N VAL A 410 2.42 4.75 -4.27
CA VAL A 410 3.47 3.80 -3.83
C VAL A 410 2.90 2.38 -3.76
N LEU A 411 1.66 2.22 -3.28
CA LEU A 411 0.97 0.93 -3.33
C LEU A 411 0.78 0.43 -4.76
N ALA A 412 0.43 1.31 -5.71
CA ALA A 412 0.33 0.95 -7.13
C ALA A 412 1.68 0.48 -7.70
N VAL A 413 2.78 1.19 -7.40
CA VAL A 413 4.14 0.77 -7.80
C VAL A 413 4.51 -0.57 -7.16
N SER A 414 4.17 -0.78 -5.89
CA SER A 414 4.39 -2.05 -5.20
C SER A 414 3.62 -3.20 -5.83
N MET A 415 2.34 -2.98 -6.18
CA MET A 415 1.49 -3.97 -6.86
C MET A 415 2.03 -4.29 -8.27
N LEU A 416 2.52 -3.29 -8.99
CA LEU A 416 3.17 -3.48 -10.29
C LEU A 416 4.38 -4.40 -10.18
N VAL A 417 5.29 -4.14 -9.22
CA VAL A 417 6.48 -4.98 -9.02
C VAL A 417 6.08 -6.39 -8.58
N PHE A 418 5.10 -6.50 -7.69
CA PHE A 418 4.56 -7.78 -7.22
C PHE A 418 4.01 -8.63 -8.39
N GLN A 419 3.10 -8.07 -9.18
CA GLN A 419 2.45 -8.77 -10.30
C GLN A 419 3.44 -9.06 -11.44
N GLY A 420 4.35 -8.12 -11.72
CA GLY A 420 5.44 -8.34 -12.68
C GLY A 420 6.36 -9.49 -12.27
N ALA A 421 6.71 -9.57 -10.99
CA ALA A 421 7.52 -10.65 -10.45
C ALA A 421 6.79 -12.00 -10.48
N VAL A 422 5.48 -12.04 -10.18
CA VAL A 422 4.64 -13.24 -10.31
C VAL A 422 4.57 -13.68 -11.77
N ALA A 423 4.32 -12.77 -12.71
CA ALA A 423 4.24 -13.09 -14.13
C ALA A 423 5.57 -13.65 -14.67
N ALA A 424 6.68 -12.95 -14.40
CA ALA A 424 8.01 -13.38 -14.85
C ALA A 424 8.45 -14.69 -14.18
N GLY A 425 8.23 -14.83 -12.86
CA GLY A 425 8.57 -16.03 -12.11
C GLY A 425 7.78 -17.24 -12.57
N SER A 426 6.47 -17.11 -12.78
CA SER A 426 5.63 -18.21 -13.28
C SER A 426 6.10 -18.69 -14.65
N ALA A 427 6.38 -17.78 -15.58
CA ALA A 427 6.92 -18.13 -16.90
C ALA A 427 8.29 -18.81 -16.79
N ALA A 428 9.20 -18.27 -15.95
CA ALA A 428 10.53 -18.83 -15.76
C ALA A 428 10.46 -20.24 -15.15
N TRP A 429 9.71 -20.45 -14.09
CA TRP A 429 9.57 -21.76 -13.44
C TRP A 429 8.81 -22.77 -14.30
N GLY A 430 7.86 -22.31 -15.12
CA GLY A 430 7.23 -23.14 -16.14
C GLY A 430 8.22 -23.60 -17.20
N ALA A 431 9.12 -22.73 -17.66
CA ALA A 431 10.17 -23.06 -18.62
C ALA A 431 11.22 -24.02 -18.03
N VAL A 432 11.60 -23.84 -16.76
CA VAL A 432 12.46 -24.79 -16.03
C VAL A 432 11.77 -26.14 -15.92
N ALA A 433 10.51 -26.17 -15.50
CA ALA A 433 9.76 -27.42 -15.34
C ALA A 433 9.59 -28.19 -16.67
N ALA A 434 9.45 -27.47 -17.79
CA ALA A 434 9.36 -28.10 -19.11
C ALA A 434 10.66 -28.81 -19.54
N ARG A 435 11.83 -28.38 -19.02
CA ARG A 435 13.12 -28.93 -19.35
C ARG A 435 13.62 -29.97 -18.35
N THR A 436 13.37 -29.76 -17.07
CA THR A 436 13.95 -30.53 -15.96
C THR A 436 12.94 -31.35 -15.16
N GLY A 437 11.64 -31.16 -15.44
CA GLY A 437 10.54 -31.78 -14.70
C GLY A 437 10.05 -30.91 -13.56
N ILE A 438 8.77 -31.14 -13.16
CA ILE A 438 8.02 -30.34 -12.19
C ILE A 438 8.67 -30.37 -10.80
N HIS A 439 9.14 -31.55 -10.38
CA HIS A 439 9.69 -31.78 -9.05
C HIS A 439 11.00 -31.00 -8.83
N PHE A 440 11.90 -31.08 -9.80
CA PHE A 440 13.17 -30.35 -9.75
C PHE A 440 12.92 -28.83 -9.77
N ALA A 441 12.01 -28.37 -10.62
CA ALA A 441 11.63 -26.95 -10.69
C ALA A 441 11.07 -26.45 -9.35
N LEU A 442 10.20 -27.23 -8.67
CA LEU A 442 9.65 -26.89 -7.35
C LEU A 442 10.74 -26.85 -6.27
N ILE A 443 11.68 -27.80 -6.27
CA ILE A 443 12.81 -27.79 -5.34
C ILE A 443 13.66 -26.54 -5.56
N CYS A 444 14.02 -26.22 -6.81
CA CYS A 444 14.80 -25.02 -7.13
C CYS A 444 14.05 -23.73 -6.77
N ALA A 445 12.74 -23.65 -7.04
CA ALA A 445 11.90 -22.51 -6.65
C ALA A 445 11.86 -22.34 -5.13
N GLY A 446 11.74 -23.44 -4.38
CA GLY A 446 11.77 -23.43 -2.93
C GLY A 446 13.12 -23.00 -2.36
N VAL A 447 14.22 -23.51 -2.90
CA VAL A 447 15.59 -23.08 -2.54
C VAL A 447 15.79 -21.59 -2.86
N GLY A 448 15.36 -21.13 -4.04
CA GLY A 448 15.41 -19.72 -4.42
C GLY A 448 14.57 -18.84 -3.48
N THR A 449 13.38 -19.34 -3.08
CA THR A 449 12.55 -18.65 -2.08
C THR A 449 13.29 -18.54 -0.73
N MET A 450 13.88 -19.62 -0.24
CA MET A 450 14.68 -19.57 1.00
C MET A 450 15.89 -18.64 0.84
N ALA A 451 16.59 -18.69 -0.28
CA ALA A 451 17.72 -17.80 -0.57
C ALA A 451 17.30 -16.32 -0.64
N SER A 452 16.05 -16.02 -1.04
CA SER A 452 15.54 -14.66 -1.04
C SER A 452 15.49 -14.03 0.37
N ALA A 453 15.42 -14.83 1.43
CA ALA A 453 15.51 -14.35 2.80
C ALA A 453 16.87 -13.70 3.11
N LEU A 454 17.95 -14.09 2.43
CA LEU A 454 19.29 -13.48 2.54
C LEU A 454 19.27 -12.00 2.09
N SER A 455 18.29 -11.59 1.29
CA SER A 455 18.11 -10.17 0.96
C SER A 455 17.92 -9.29 2.19
N GLY A 456 17.44 -9.84 3.30
CA GLY A 456 17.33 -9.16 4.59
C GLY A 456 18.67 -8.72 5.21
N LEU A 457 19.77 -9.37 4.84
CA LEU A 457 21.11 -8.97 5.31
C LEU A 457 21.53 -7.60 4.72
N PHE A 458 21.10 -7.31 3.49
CA PHE A 458 21.44 -6.09 2.75
C PHE A 458 20.32 -5.04 2.79
N LEU A 459 19.08 -5.48 2.84
CA LEU A 459 17.86 -4.69 2.76
C LEU A 459 17.03 -4.89 4.02
N LYS A 460 17.55 -4.42 5.15
CA LYS A 460 16.89 -4.57 6.47
C LYS A 460 15.52 -3.91 6.49
N LEU A 461 14.55 -4.57 7.09
CA LEU A 461 13.22 -4.01 7.34
C LEU A 461 13.27 -3.11 8.58
N PRO A 462 12.51 -2.02 8.58
CA PRO A 462 12.42 -1.16 9.74
C PRO A 462 11.61 -1.85 10.86
N ASP A 463 12.15 -1.83 12.08
CA ASP A 463 11.47 -2.38 13.26
C ASP A 463 10.56 -1.35 13.94
N ALA A 464 10.83 -0.06 13.76
CA ALA A 464 10.10 1.01 14.42
C ALA A 464 9.01 1.61 13.52
N THR A 465 7.88 1.96 14.13
CA THR A 465 6.93 2.88 13.51
C THR A 465 7.58 4.25 13.42
N VAL A 466 7.77 4.74 12.22
CA VAL A 466 8.32 6.07 11.96
C VAL A 466 7.16 7.07 11.99
N ASP A 467 7.33 8.18 12.68
CA ASP A 467 6.33 9.24 12.68
C ASP A 467 6.37 9.97 11.33
N ILE A 468 5.43 9.60 10.45
CA ILE A 468 5.28 10.19 9.12
C ILE A 468 4.20 11.28 9.07
N THR A 469 3.75 11.76 10.23
CA THR A 469 2.82 12.89 10.27
C THR A 469 3.48 14.14 9.71
N PRO A 470 2.73 14.98 8.96
CA PRO A 470 3.29 16.21 8.39
C PRO A 470 3.86 17.12 9.47
N TRP A 471 5.04 17.65 9.23
CA TRP A 471 5.70 18.63 10.10
C TRP A 471 5.80 19.97 9.39
N ILE A 472 4.88 20.88 9.73
CA ILE A 472 4.83 22.24 9.19
C ILE A 472 5.55 23.15 10.17
N HIS A 473 6.80 23.53 9.87
CA HIS A 473 7.63 24.40 10.71
C HIS A 473 8.04 25.70 9.99
N TRP A 474 7.51 25.90 8.81
CA TRP A 474 7.93 26.93 7.89
C TRP A 474 6.87 28.04 7.79
N GLN A 475 7.33 29.29 7.88
CA GLN A 475 6.48 30.44 7.62
C GLN A 475 6.44 30.69 6.12
N MET A 476 5.25 30.76 5.55
CA MET A 476 5.06 31.06 4.14
C MET A 476 5.68 32.42 3.83
N PRO A 477 6.63 32.54 2.87
CA PRO A 477 7.15 33.83 2.49
C PRO A 477 6.03 34.68 1.92
N THR A 478 6.03 35.96 2.24
CA THR A 478 5.10 36.94 1.68
C THR A 478 5.48 37.14 0.22
N ILE A 479 4.73 36.51 -0.69
CA ILE A 479 4.88 36.79 -2.13
C ILE A 479 4.12 38.07 -2.43
N LEU A 480 4.72 38.96 -3.21
CA LEU A 480 4.02 40.12 -3.75
C LEU A 480 2.81 39.62 -4.57
N GLU A 481 1.61 40.11 -4.26
CA GLU A 481 0.33 39.63 -4.85
C GLU A 481 0.31 39.64 -6.39
N GLN A 482 1.18 40.42 -7.02
CA GLN A 482 1.32 40.50 -8.48
C GLN A 482 1.97 39.27 -9.11
N ASP A 483 2.73 38.48 -8.33
CA ASP A 483 3.45 37.28 -8.82
C ASP A 483 2.67 35.98 -8.64
N ALA A 484 1.47 36.02 -8.07
CA ALA A 484 0.66 34.81 -7.87
C ALA A 484 0.27 34.12 -9.20
N ALA A 485 0.13 34.88 -10.28
CA ALA A 485 -0.08 34.33 -11.63
C ALA A 485 1.24 33.81 -12.25
N ALA A 486 2.38 34.35 -11.83
CA ALA A 486 3.71 33.87 -12.20
C ALA A 486 4.17 32.69 -11.31
N ALA A 487 3.44 32.40 -10.24
CA ALA A 487 3.76 31.32 -9.27
C ALA A 487 3.72 29.92 -9.89
N ASP A 488 3.04 29.72 -10.99
CA ASP A 488 3.10 28.48 -11.80
C ASP A 488 4.12 28.56 -12.94
N ALA A 489 4.76 29.73 -13.16
CA ALA A 489 5.90 29.83 -14.05
C ALA A 489 7.13 29.23 -13.37
N GLY A 490 7.60 28.11 -13.86
CA GLY A 490 8.81 27.45 -13.32
C GLY A 490 9.98 27.55 -14.29
N PRO A 491 11.14 27.04 -13.91
CA PRO A 491 11.49 26.43 -12.63
C PRO A 491 11.83 27.46 -11.53
N ILE A 492 11.63 27.06 -10.27
CA ILE A 492 12.04 27.82 -9.08
C ILE A 492 13.38 27.29 -8.59
N MET A 493 14.34 28.19 -8.40
CA MET A 493 15.61 27.89 -7.74
C MET A 493 15.55 28.33 -6.28
N VAL A 494 15.80 27.40 -5.37
CA VAL A 494 15.92 27.67 -3.93
C VAL A 494 17.39 27.62 -3.56
N THR A 495 17.87 28.65 -2.88
CA THR A 495 19.22 28.70 -2.34
C THR A 495 19.17 28.88 -0.84
N ILE A 496 20.01 28.13 -0.10
CA ILE A 496 20.10 28.19 1.35
C ILE A 496 21.56 28.37 1.74
N GLU A 497 21.84 29.44 2.49
CA GLU A 497 23.17 29.78 2.93
C GLU A 497 23.44 29.22 4.34
N TYR A 498 24.54 28.46 4.48
CA TYR A 498 25.03 27.93 5.75
C TYR A 498 26.41 28.45 6.05
N LYS A 499 26.58 29.10 7.20
CA LYS A 499 27.91 29.48 7.72
C LYS A 499 28.42 28.36 8.63
N VAL A 500 29.46 27.64 8.21
CA VAL A 500 29.94 26.40 8.87
C VAL A 500 31.40 26.57 9.28
N GLU A 501 31.73 26.21 10.52
CA GLU A 501 33.13 26.21 11.00
C GLU A 501 33.97 25.17 10.26
N ARG A 502 35.22 25.51 9.94
CA ARG A 502 36.14 24.66 9.17
C ARG A 502 36.28 23.25 9.74
N GLU A 503 36.29 23.14 11.05
CA GLU A 503 36.44 21.87 11.76
C GLU A 503 35.21 20.95 11.58
N GLN A 504 34.03 21.53 11.40
CA GLN A 504 32.76 20.82 11.28
C GLN A 504 32.39 20.51 9.82
N VAL A 505 33.08 21.06 8.84
CA VAL A 505 32.79 20.89 7.40
C VAL A 505 32.67 19.44 6.96
N PRO A 506 33.58 18.52 7.33
CA PRO A 506 33.45 17.11 6.90
C PRO A 506 32.14 16.45 7.37
N GLU A 507 31.72 16.74 8.59
CA GLU A 507 30.49 16.20 9.15
C GLU A 507 29.23 16.89 8.58
N PHE A 508 29.29 18.20 8.38
CA PHE A 508 28.27 18.97 7.68
C PHE A 508 28.03 18.42 6.27
N ILE A 509 29.08 18.22 5.47
CA ILE A 509 28.97 17.68 4.10
C ILE A 509 28.34 16.29 4.10
N LYS A 510 28.67 15.43 5.05
CA LYS A 510 28.01 14.11 5.19
C LYS A 510 26.53 14.26 5.55
N ALA A 511 26.19 15.17 6.46
CA ALA A 511 24.82 15.41 6.89
C ALA A 511 23.95 15.98 5.75
N ILE A 512 24.43 17.02 5.04
CA ILE A 512 23.69 17.67 3.95
C ILE A 512 23.50 16.73 2.75
N HIS A 513 24.47 15.88 2.41
CA HIS A 513 24.31 14.86 1.38
C HIS A 513 23.27 13.79 1.77
N ARG A 514 23.15 13.46 3.06
CA ARG A 514 22.09 12.58 3.53
C ARG A 514 20.72 13.26 3.41
N TYR A 515 20.63 14.52 3.81
CA TYR A 515 19.42 15.33 3.74
C TYR A 515 18.97 15.61 2.29
N SER A 516 19.92 15.72 1.34
CA SER A 516 19.61 15.91 -0.08
C SER A 516 18.69 14.83 -0.68
N ARG A 517 18.72 13.62 -0.10
CA ARG A 517 17.81 12.54 -0.54
C ARG A 517 16.35 12.88 -0.23
N MET A 518 16.10 13.55 0.90
CA MET A 518 14.76 14.02 1.28
C MET A 518 14.31 15.16 0.37
N ARG A 519 15.18 16.14 0.10
CA ARG A 519 14.91 17.21 -0.88
C ARG A 519 14.50 16.64 -2.24
N ARG A 520 15.27 15.65 -2.75
CA ARG A 520 14.97 14.97 -4.02
C ARG A 520 13.73 14.10 -3.97
N ARG A 521 13.46 13.46 -2.85
CA ARG A 521 12.23 12.68 -2.62
C ARG A 521 11.00 13.57 -2.75
N ASP A 522 11.06 14.77 -2.16
CA ASP A 522 9.92 15.64 -1.99
C ASP A 522 9.70 16.62 -3.15
N GLY A 523 10.64 16.72 -4.13
CA GLY A 523 10.38 17.51 -5.32
C GLY A 523 11.61 18.10 -6.02
N ALA A 524 12.74 18.23 -5.34
CA ALA A 524 13.94 18.78 -5.95
C ALA A 524 14.51 17.85 -7.02
N TYR A 525 14.73 18.35 -8.24
CA TYR A 525 15.28 17.54 -9.32
C TYR A 525 16.76 17.84 -9.61
N ARG A 526 17.26 19.04 -9.36
CA ARG A 526 18.70 19.37 -9.37
C ARG A 526 19.08 19.86 -7.99
N TRP A 527 20.09 19.25 -7.41
CA TRP A 527 20.58 19.60 -6.08
C TRP A 527 22.10 19.61 -6.07
N GLY A 528 22.67 20.61 -5.40
CA GLY A 528 24.10 20.74 -5.20
C GLY A 528 24.41 21.52 -3.93
N ILE A 529 25.61 21.29 -3.38
CA ILE A 529 26.20 22.10 -2.33
C ILE A 529 27.49 22.71 -2.85
N PHE A 530 27.63 24.01 -2.74
CA PHE A 530 28.76 24.78 -3.22
C PHE A 530 29.40 25.48 -2.05
N ARG A 531 30.72 25.64 -2.09
CA ARG A 531 31.45 26.51 -1.18
C ARG A 531 31.73 27.83 -1.87
N ASP A 532 31.52 28.92 -1.17
CA ASP A 532 31.87 30.23 -1.65
C ASP A 532 33.41 30.37 -1.79
N MET A 533 33.85 30.97 -2.89
CA MET A 533 35.28 31.13 -3.16
C MET A 533 35.89 32.33 -2.43
N GLU A 534 35.06 33.33 -2.10
CA GLU A 534 35.48 34.54 -1.40
C GLU A 534 35.35 34.36 0.13
N ASN A 535 34.38 33.59 0.57
CA ASN A 535 34.14 33.31 1.98
C ASN A 535 34.23 31.80 2.28
N ALA A 536 35.35 31.37 2.81
CA ALA A 536 35.64 29.94 3.02
C ALA A 536 34.71 29.23 3.99
N ASP A 537 33.99 29.95 4.85
CA ASP A 537 33.05 29.40 5.85
C ASP A 537 31.61 29.40 5.35
N LEU A 538 31.33 29.94 4.13
CA LEU A 538 30.02 30.02 3.53
C LEU A 538 29.76 28.85 2.56
N TYR A 539 28.69 28.12 2.79
CA TYR A 539 28.21 27.02 1.95
C TYR A 539 26.82 27.33 1.44
N LEU A 540 26.57 27.10 0.16
CA LEU A 540 25.32 27.37 -0.54
C LEU A 540 24.70 26.07 -1.00
N GLU A 541 23.57 25.64 -0.38
CA GLU A 541 22.73 24.59 -0.91
C GLU A 541 21.86 25.19 -2.03
N VAL A 542 21.86 24.56 -3.20
CA VAL A 542 21.06 24.98 -4.35
C VAL A 542 20.25 23.81 -4.87
N PHE A 543 18.95 24.02 -5.08
CA PHE A 543 18.12 23.04 -5.75
C PHE A 543 17.01 23.70 -6.59
N LEU A 544 16.55 22.96 -7.60
CA LEU A 544 15.46 23.38 -8.48
C LEU A 544 14.22 22.55 -8.23
N VAL A 545 13.06 23.21 -8.30
CA VAL A 545 11.72 22.59 -8.31
C VAL A 545 10.94 23.08 -9.52
N ASP A 546 9.96 22.28 -9.98
CA ASP A 546 9.27 22.53 -11.24
C ASP A 546 8.42 23.82 -11.24
N SER A 547 7.84 24.19 -10.08
CA SER A 547 7.00 25.38 -9.93
C SER A 547 6.95 25.82 -8.46
N TRP A 548 6.40 27.01 -8.20
CA TRP A 548 6.13 27.48 -6.85
C TRP A 548 5.13 26.59 -6.12
N SER A 549 4.08 26.15 -6.80
CA SER A 549 3.10 25.20 -6.24
C SER A 549 3.77 23.88 -5.82
N GLU A 550 4.76 23.40 -6.57
CA GLU A 550 5.53 22.19 -6.19
C GLU A 550 6.44 22.46 -4.99
N HIS A 551 7.02 23.67 -4.89
CA HIS A 551 7.81 24.06 -3.72
C HIS A 551 6.95 24.11 -2.45
N LEU A 552 5.76 24.69 -2.52
CA LEU A 552 4.80 24.68 -1.39
C LEU A 552 4.45 23.24 -0.98
N ARG A 553 4.12 22.39 -1.95
CA ARG A 553 3.88 20.97 -1.71
C ARG A 553 5.07 20.25 -1.11
N GLN A 554 6.31 20.65 -1.45
CA GLN A 554 7.53 20.10 -0.84
C GLN A 554 7.55 20.32 0.68
N HIS A 555 7.14 21.48 1.14
CA HIS A 555 7.06 21.79 2.57
C HIS A 555 5.92 21.00 3.28
N GLU A 556 4.77 20.82 2.62
CA GLU A 556 3.66 19.99 3.13
C GLU A 556 4.04 18.50 3.20
N ARG A 557 5.01 18.06 2.41
CA ARG A 557 5.50 16.66 2.37
C ARG A 557 6.51 16.33 3.46
N SER A 558 7.11 17.32 4.12
CA SER A 558 8.02 17.12 5.25
C SER A 558 7.31 16.42 6.40
N THR A 559 7.97 15.44 7.01
CA THR A 559 7.42 14.65 8.11
C THR A 559 8.24 14.84 9.39
N HIS A 560 7.66 14.49 10.55
CA HIS A 560 8.40 14.48 11.81
C HIS A 560 9.64 13.57 11.76
N ALA A 561 9.61 12.52 10.94
CA ALA A 561 10.79 11.66 10.71
C ALA A 561 11.95 12.39 10.02
N ASP A 562 11.64 13.40 9.19
CA ASP A 562 12.65 14.18 8.46
C ASP A 562 13.28 15.26 9.33
N ARG A 563 12.58 15.68 10.39
CA ARG A 563 12.98 16.72 11.33
C ARG A 563 14.38 16.51 11.91
N ALA A 564 14.66 15.29 12.37
CA ALA A 564 15.95 14.99 12.97
C ALA A 564 17.13 15.15 11.99
N ALA A 565 16.92 14.89 10.70
CA ALA A 565 17.92 15.07 9.67
C ALA A 565 18.13 16.56 9.34
N GLU A 566 17.06 17.34 9.30
CA GLU A 566 17.10 18.78 9.10
C GLU A 566 17.77 19.48 10.28
N GLU A 567 17.35 19.21 11.51
CA GLU A 567 17.97 19.74 12.74
C GLU A 567 19.46 19.40 12.80
N ARG A 568 19.84 18.19 12.36
CA ARG A 568 21.25 17.81 12.28
C ARG A 568 22.04 18.67 11.30
N VAL A 569 21.48 19.04 10.15
CA VAL A 569 22.13 19.94 9.20
C VAL A 569 22.22 21.35 9.78
N GLN A 570 21.12 21.85 10.36
CA GLN A 570 21.07 23.17 10.98
C GLN A 570 22.03 23.31 12.19
N SER A 571 22.27 22.23 12.93
CA SER A 571 23.18 22.24 14.09
C SER A 571 24.64 22.57 13.75
N PHE A 572 25.05 22.47 12.48
CA PHE A 572 26.38 22.86 12.01
C PHE A 572 26.44 24.32 11.57
N ALA A 573 25.27 24.97 11.38
CA ALA A 573 25.23 26.37 10.92
C ALA A 573 25.40 27.37 12.08
N ARG A 574 26.20 28.37 11.88
CA ARG A 574 26.27 29.54 12.76
C ARG A 574 25.13 30.51 12.43
N GLY A 575 24.13 30.55 13.28
CA GLY A 575 22.95 31.38 13.09
C GLY A 575 21.88 30.72 12.22
N THR A 576 20.81 31.46 11.92
CA THR A 576 19.73 30.99 11.09
C THR A 576 20.13 30.97 9.62
N PRO A 577 19.98 29.85 8.87
CA PRO A 577 20.25 29.83 7.45
C PRO A 577 19.38 30.84 6.69
N VAL A 578 19.99 31.54 5.71
CA VAL A 578 19.28 32.50 4.85
C VAL A 578 18.76 31.77 3.63
N VAL A 579 17.46 31.91 3.34
CA VAL A 579 16.79 31.22 2.22
C VAL A 579 16.36 32.25 1.18
N HIS A 580 16.73 32.01 -0.08
CA HIS A 580 16.24 32.80 -1.22
C HIS A 580 15.47 31.90 -2.19
N HIS A 581 14.40 32.48 -2.74
CA HIS A 581 13.57 31.85 -3.76
C HIS A 581 13.68 32.67 -5.04
N LEU A 582 14.18 32.07 -6.11
CA LEU A 582 14.47 32.72 -7.37
C LEU A 582 13.61 32.08 -8.48
N VAL A 583 12.89 32.89 -9.23
CA VAL A 583 12.12 32.46 -10.41
C VAL A 583 12.98 32.60 -11.65
N TYR A 584 12.88 31.66 -12.58
CA TYR A 584 13.58 31.77 -13.86
C TYR A 584 13.01 32.96 -14.66
N ALA A 585 13.85 33.95 -14.91
CA ALA A 585 13.47 35.15 -15.66
C ALA A 585 13.38 34.84 -17.16
N THR A 586 12.19 35.01 -17.74
CA THR A 586 11.96 34.93 -19.19
C THR A 586 11.61 36.31 -19.73
N THR A 587 11.86 36.56 -21.01
CA THR A 587 11.48 37.82 -21.68
C THR A 587 9.98 38.10 -21.57
N ASN A 588 9.13 37.06 -21.48
CA ASN A 588 7.69 37.21 -21.30
C ASN A 588 7.30 37.73 -19.89
N ASN A 589 8.14 37.55 -18.88
CA ASN A 589 7.89 38.07 -17.53
C ASN A 589 8.28 39.57 -17.43
N ALA A 590 9.15 40.05 -18.31
CA ALA A 590 9.55 41.46 -18.35
C ALA A 590 8.50 42.37 -19.03
N ASP A 591 7.69 41.83 -19.95
CA ASP A 591 6.70 42.59 -20.70
C ASP A 591 5.40 42.88 -19.93
N THR A 592 5.14 42.17 -18.83
CA THR A 592 3.95 42.43 -17.98
C THR A 592 4.09 43.70 -17.14
N GLU A 593 5.30 44.19 -16.87
CA GLU A 593 5.52 45.47 -16.19
C GLU A 593 5.35 46.69 -17.10
N SER A 594 5.60 46.55 -18.41
CA SER A 594 5.57 47.69 -19.35
C SER A 594 4.15 48.07 -19.85
N VAL A 595 3.13 47.26 -19.60
CA VAL A 595 1.74 47.52 -20.06
C VAL A 595 0.89 48.21 -18.98
N ARG A 596 1.42 48.47 -17.79
CA ARG A 596 0.73 49.11 -16.65
C ARG A 596 1.37 50.40 -16.14
N SER A 597 2.34 50.99 -16.84
CA SER A 597 2.84 52.35 -16.56
C SER A 597 2.10 53.43 -17.34
#